data_f62563f499df6159802836643b350315
#
_entry.id   f62563f499df6159802836643b350315
#
_cell.length_a   1.000
_cell.length_b   1.000
_cell.length_c   1.000
_cell.angle_alpha   90.00
_cell.angle_beta   90.00
_cell.angle_gamma   90.00
#
_symmetry.space_group_name_H-M   'P 1'
#
loop_
_entity.id
_entity.type
_entity.pdbx_description
1 polymer ?
#
loop_
_entity_poly.entity_id
_entity_poly.type
_entity_poly.pdbx_seq_one_letter_code
_entity_poly.pdbx_strand_id
1 'polypeptide(L)'
;MSLAFVYDIAQCMNHEIKLTQTVQKGGCAAKLAASELRKILGQVRFPQRPEALLVDGGLFDDAAIYKISKDIALVQTLDFFTPIVDTAKTFGAIAAANALSDVYAMGGRPEVCLAILAFPSQTLPEKVAVDLLQGACDVISEAKAALAGGHSIDDDTLKFGLSVTGRVHPDRIWTNHKAQIGDALILTKPLGTGALTAALKRQEANESDIESALYSMTKLNNVIDILSEESALAIHAATDITGFGFSGHSMQMAQASKISFEIYWQDLPQFTQTMHFLEKGFLTKAHRANALYTDQKIDTTSLSELQKLLLHDPQTSGGLLLSVDAKNLSKILQEIREHFPFARHIGSVKEMVGSQVCVYR
;
A
#
# COMPACT_ATOMS: atom_id res chain seq x y z
N MET A 1 -23.96 -48.43 -6.43
CA MET A 1 -23.60 -47.01 -6.25
C MET A 1 -24.20 -46.23 -7.42
N SER A 2 -25.16 -45.36 -7.13
CA SER A 2 -26.07 -44.74 -8.10
C SER A 2 -25.40 -43.63 -8.90
N LEU A 3 -25.60 -43.59 -10.21
CA LEU A 3 -25.18 -42.53 -11.14
C LEU A 3 -25.60 -41.11 -10.70
N ALA A 4 -26.58 -40.97 -9.82
CA ALA A 4 -27.01 -39.70 -9.23
C ALA A 4 -25.95 -39.08 -8.32
N PHE A 5 -25.11 -39.87 -7.64
CA PHE A 5 -24.07 -39.36 -6.74
C PHE A 5 -22.85 -38.81 -7.47
N VAL A 6 -22.62 -39.27 -8.73
CA VAL A 6 -21.53 -38.77 -9.58
C VAL A 6 -21.93 -37.44 -10.28
N TYR A 7 -23.23 -37.25 -10.54
CA TYR A 7 -23.76 -36.04 -11.15
C TYR A 7 -23.78 -34.83 -10.18
N ASP A 8 -23.99 -35.11 -8.88
CA ASP A 8 -24.01 -34.06 -7.84
C ASP A 8 -22.60 -33.50 -7.55
N ILE A 9 -21.57 -34.36 -7.63
CA ILE A 9 -20.17 -33.93 -7.47
C ILE A 9 -19.70 -33.06 -8.68
N ALA A 10 -20.18 -33.35 -9.89
CA ALA A 10 -19.84 -32.59 -11.09
C ALA A 10 -20.55 -31.25 -11.15
N GLN A 11 -21.73 -31.06 -10.53
CA GLN A 11 -22.40 -29.77 -10.42
C GLN A 11 -21.80 -28.88 -9.30
N CYS A 12 -21.18 -29.45 -8.27
CA CYS A 12 -20.44 -28.69 -7.26
C CYS A 12 -19.09 -28.15 -7.75
N MET A 13 -18.56 -28.61 -8.89
CA MET A 13 -17.24 -28.24 -9.38
C MET A 13 -17.21 -26.98 -10.27
N ASN A 14 -18.35 -26.29 -10.49
CA ASN A 14 -18.44 -25.13 -11.38
C ASN A 14 -18.87 -23.83 -10.66
N HIS A 15 -18.88 -23.76 -9.34
CA HIS A 15 -19.00 -22.49 -8.65
C HIS A 15 -17.63 -21.83 -8.56
N GLU A 16 -17.45 -20.72 -9.27
CA GLU A 16 -16.30 -19.85 -9.18
C GLU A 16 -16.09 -19.43 -7.72
N ILE A 17 -14.95 -19.84 -7.13
CA ILE A 17 -14.65 -19.56 -5.72
C ILE A 17 -14.34 -18.08 -5.59
N LYS A 18 -15.21 -17.34 -4.90
CA LYS A 18 -14.98 -15.94 -4.55
C LYS A 18 -14.13 -15.85 -3.28
N LEU A 19 -12.84 -15.55 -3.40
CA LEU A 19 -11.92 -15.52 -2.25
C LEU A 19 -12.33 -14.52 -1.17
N THR A 20 -12.98 -13.42 -1.51
CA THR A 20 -13.47 -12.45 -0.51
C THR A 20 -14.50 -13.04 0.44
N GLN A 21 -15.22 -14.08 0.00
CA GLN A 21 -16.25 -14.77 0.80
C GLN A 21 -15.65 -15.82 1.76
N THR A 22 -14.40 -16.22 1.57
CA THR A 22 -13.73 -17.23 2.42
C THR A 22 -13.09 -16.60 3.66
N VAL A 23 -13.04 -15.28 3.79
CA VAL A 23 -12.38 -14.58 4.89
C VAL A 23 -13.30 -13.58 5.59
N GLN A 24 -13.21 -13.50 6.92
CA GLN A 24 -14.01 -12.56 7.70
C GLN A 24 -13.55 -11.10 7.51
N LYS A 25 -12.23 -10.86 7.50
CA LYS A 25 -11.61 -9.53 7.30
C LYS A 25 -10.77 -9.58 6.03
N GLY A 26 -10.82 -8.54 5.21
CA GLY A 26 -10.05 -8.44 3.97
C GLY A 26 -8.95 -7.40 4.03
N GLY A 27 -7.81 -7.71 3.40
CA GLY A 27 -6.72 -6.78 3.14
C GLY A 27 -6.09 -6.11 4.35
N CYS A 28 -5.60 -4.90 4.15
CA CYS A 28 -4.98 -4.07 5.19
C CYS A 28 -5.93 -3.74 6.37
N ALA A 29 -7.25 -3.86 6.20
CA ALA A 29 -8.22 -3.74 7.29
C ALA A 29 -8.12 -4.89 8.34
N ALA A 30 -7.35 -5.94 8.06
CA ALA A 30 -7.04 -7.01 9.01
C ALA A 30 -5.84 -6.67 9.92
N LYS A 31 -5.04 -5.63 9.61
CA LYS A 31 -3.91 -5.19 10.45
C LYS A 31 -4.39 -4.74 11.83
N LEU A 32 -3.55 -4.88 12.85
CA LEU A 32 -3.79 -4.30 14.17
C LEU A 32 -3.84 -2.77 14.07
N ALA A 33 -4.70 -2.13 14.85
CA ALA A 33 -4.74 -0.67 14.92
C ALA A 33 -3.37 -0.13 15.40
N ALA A 34 -2.88 0.96 14.78
CA ALA A 34 -1.56 1.52 15.10
C ALA A 34 -1.38 1.85 16.59
N SER A 35 -2.43 2.35 17.26
CA SER A 35 -2.42 2.65 18.69
C SER A 35 -2.27 1.39 19.57
N GLU A 36 -2.93 0.29 19.17
CA GLU A 36 -2.84 -0.99 19.85
C GLU A 36 -1.45 -1.62 19.67
N LEU A 37 -0.95 -1.65 18.44
CA LEU A 37 0.40 -2.16 18.14
C LEU A 37 1.47 -1.38 18.90
N ARG A 38 1.40 -0.05 18.93
CA ARG A 38 2.34 0.78 19.71
C ARG A 38 2.29 0.49 21.21
N LYS A 39 1.10 0.27 21.76
CA LYS A 39 0.95 -0.11 23.18
C LYS A 39 1.63 -1.44 23.48
N ILE A 40 1.52 -2.41 22.56
CA ILE A 40 2.20 -3.72 22.67
C ILE A 40 3.71 -3.53 22.55
N LEU A 41 4.19 -2.87 21.52
CA LEU A 41 5.63 -2.67 21.28
C LEU A 41 6.31 -1.85 22.38
N GLY A 42 5.60 -0.88 22.98
CA GLY A 42 6.10 -0.11 24.13
C GLY A 42 6.38 -0.93 25.39
N GLN A 43 5.89 -2.18 25.46
CA GLN A 43 6.16 -3.11 26.56
C GLN A 43 7.28 -4.11 26.22
N VAL A 44 7.77 -4.11 24.98
CA VAL A 44 8.83 -5.02 24.52
C VAL A 44 10.20 -4.38 24.71
N ARG A 45 11.12 -5.14 25.31
CA ARG A 45 12.52 -4.72 25.41
C ARG A 45 13.26 -5.14 24.14
N PHE A 46 13.47 -4.19 23.25
CA PHE A 46 14.24 -4.43 22.02
C PHE A 46 15.75 -4.58 22.29
N PRO A 47 16.46 -5.35 21.44
CA PRO A 47 17.91 -5.39 21.47
C PRO A 47 18.51 -4.02 21.12
N GLN A 48 19.79 -3.85 21.49
CA GLN A 48 20.51 -2.61 21.14
C GLN A 48 20.58 -2.45 19.61
N ARG A 49 20.25 -1.25 19.13
CA ARG A 49 20.30 -0.90 17.70
C ARG A 49 21.77 -0.85 17.25
N PRO A 50 22.17 -1.63 16.22
CA PRO A 50 23.51 -1.52 15.64
C PRO A 50 23.64 -0.25 14.79
N GLU A 51 24.85 0.32 14.68
CA GLU A 51 25.13 1.50 13.84
C GLU A 51 24.79 1.28 12.35
N ALA A 52 24.93 0.05 11.88
CA ALA A 52 24.59 -0.31 10.50
C ALA A 52 23.08 -0.22 10.18
N LEU A 53 22.20 -0.22 11.18
CA LEU A 53 20.75 -0.02 11.00
C LEU A 53 20.47 1.47 10.83
N LEU A 54 20.40 1.95 9.58
CA LEU A 54 20.21 3.35 9.25
C LEU A 54 18.78 3.83 9.51
N VAL A 55 17.80 3.01 9.12
CA VAL A 55 16.37 3.28 9.27
C VAL A 55 15.69 2.11 9.95
N ASP A 56 14.83 2.41 10.91
CA ASP A 56 13.95 1.46 11.61
C ASP A 56 12.50 1.99 11.65
N GLY A 57 11.60 1.29 12.31
CA GLY A 57 10.18 1.69 12.42
C GLY A 57 9.91 2.92 13.31
N GLY A 58 10.91 3.62 13.83
CA GLY A 58 10.73 4.73 14.78
C GLY A 58 10.11 5.98 14.18
N LEU A 59 10.35 6.26 12.91
CA LEU A 59 9.82 7.40 12.16
C LEU A 59 8.77 7.01 11.12
N PHE A 60 8.18 5.82 11.26
CA PHE A 60 7.13 5.28 10.37
C PHE A 60 7.57 5.04 8.92
N ASP A 61 8.87 4.90 8.68
CA ASP A 61 9.38 4.55 7.36
C ASP A 61 8.85 3.16 6.93
N ASP A 62 8.68 2.97 5.62
CA ASP A 62 7.99 1.80 5.06
C ASP A 62 8.83 0.52 5.17
N ALA A 63 10.16 0.65 5.23
CA ALA A 63 11.06 -0.49 5.40
C ALA A 63 12.27 -0.16 6.29
N ALA A 64 12.89 -1.20 6.86
CA ALA A 64 14.17 -1.09 7.55
C ALA A 64 15.32 -0.99 6.54
N ILE A 65 16.33 -0.17 6.85
CA ILE A 65 17.54 -0.02 6.03
C ILE A 65 18.78 -0.44 6.83
N TYR A 66 19.47 -1.46 6.33
CA TYR A 66 20.68 -1.98 6.94
C TYR A 66 21.91 -1.80 6.04
N LYS A 67 22.88 -0.99 6.45
CA LYS A 67 24.08 -0.69 5.68
C LYS A 67 25.04 -1.88 5.64
N ILE A 68 25.43 -2.29 4.43
CA ILE A 68 26.40 -3.38 4.21
C ILE A 68 27.78 -2.82 3.86
N SER A 69 27.81 -1.76 3.04
CA SER A 69 29.06 -1.10 2.63
C SER A 69 28.83 0.42 2.48
N LYS A 70 29.83 1.12 2.00
CA LYS A 70 29.70 2.56 1.72
C LYS A 70 28.68 2.86 0.62
N ASP A 71 28.48 1.93 -0.33
CA ASP A 71 27.64 2.13 -1.53
C ASP A 71 26.37 1.27 -1.52
N ILE A 72 26.23 0.33 -0.57
CA ILE A 72 25.12 -0.63 -0.53
C ILE A 72 24.49 -0.67 0.85
N ALA A 73 23.17 -0.47 0.91
CA ALA A 73 22.31 -0.82 2.03
C ALA A 73 21.19 -1.75 1.56
N LEU A 74 20.82 -2.69 2.41
CA LEU A 74 19.66 -3.55 2.21
C LEU A 74 18.40 -2.82 2.66
N VAL A 75 17.33 -2.96 1.88
CA VAL A 75 15.96 -2.61 2.24
C VAL A 75 15.26 -3.89 2.65
N GLN A 76 14.70 -3.95 3.85
CA GLN A 76 14.03 -5.13 4.39
C GLN A 76 12.61 -4.80 4.80
N THR A 77 11.65 -5.48 4.18
CA THR A 77 10.24 -5.36 4.52
C THR A 77 9.52 -6.70 4.50
N LEU A 78 8.29 -6.70 5.04
CA LEU A 78 7.39 -7.84 5.03
C LEU A 78 5.96 -7.34 5.08
N ASP A 79 5.14 -7.71 4.09
CA ASP A 79 3.71 -7.46 4.12
C ASP A 79 2.92 -8.67 3.61
N PHE A 80 1.84 -9.03 4.31
CA PHE A 80 0.93 -10.09 3.94
C PHE A 80 -0.48 -9.80 4.48
N PHE A 81 -1.49 -10.26 3.78
CA PHE A 81 -2.88 -10.02 4.16
C PHE A 81 -3.84 -11.06 3.59
N THR A 82 -5.08 -10.97 3.98
CA THR A 82 -6.18 -11.82 3.53
C THR A 82 -6.78 -11.30 2.22
N PRO A 83 -7.46 -12.15 1.41
CA PRO A 83 -8.06 -11.74 0.14
C PRO A 83 -8.95 -10.50 0.21
N ILE A 84 -8.78 -9.61 -0.78
CA ILE A 84 -9.57 -8.40 -1.00
C ILE A 84 -10.30 -8.43 -2.34
N VAL A 85 -9.93 -9.36 -3.21
CA VAL A 85 -10.52 -9.61 -4.52
C VAL A 85 -10.86 -11.09 -4.64
N ASP A 86 -11.71 -11.46 -5.59
CA ASP A 86 -12.24 -12.81 -5.71
C ASP A 86 -11.31 -13.74 -6.50
N THR A 87 -10.64 -13.20 -7.51
CA THR A 87 -9.75 -13.96 -8.39
C THR A 87 -8.40 -14.20 -7.73
N ALA A 88 -8.01 -15.48 -7.58
CA ALA A 88 -6.77 -15.87 -6.91
C ALA A 88 -5.51 -15.27 -7.56
N LYS A 89 -5.44 -15.27 -8.90
CA LYS A 89 -4.32 -14.70 -9.64
C LYS A 89 -4.19 -13.20 -9.39
N THR A 90 -5.31 -12.45 -9.43
CA THR A 90 -5.33 -11.02 -9.13
C THR A 90 -4.95 -10.73 -7.69
N PHE A 91 -5.42 -11.55 -6.72
CA PHE A 91 -5.02 -11.41 -5.32
C PHE A 91 -3.51 -11.59 -5.14
N GLY A 92 -2.93 -12.61 -5.75
CA GLY A 92 -1.48 -12.85 -5.71
C GLY A 92 -0.67 -11.69 -6.29
N ALA A 93 -1.10 -11.14 -7.43
CA ALA A 93 -0.48 -9.99 -8.07
C ALA A 93 -0.54 -8.73 -7.19
N ILE A 94 -1.70 -8.43 -6.59
CA ILE A 94 -1.88 -7.29 -5.68
C ILE A 94 -0.99 -7.45 -4.43
N ALA A 95 -0.96 -8.64 -3.84
CA ALA A 95 -0.16 -8.90 -2.64
C ALA A 95 1.34 -8.74 -2.91
N ALA A 96 1.81 -9.18 -4.07
CA ALA A 96 3.19 -8.97 -4.50
C ALA A 96 3.50 -7.48 -4.75
N ALA A 97 2.65 -6.77 -5.51
CA ALA A 97 2.83 -5.35 -5.78
C ALA A 97 2.86 -4.52 -4.49
N ASN A 98 1.98 -4.85 -3.52
CA ASN A 98 1.92 -4.19 -2.22
C ASN A 98 3.19 -4.40 -1.39
N ALA A 99 3.69 -5.65 -1.30
CA ALA A 99 4.91 -5.94 -0.52
C ALA A 99 6.18 -5.36 -1.16
N LEU A 100 6.24 -5.28 -2.50
CA LEU A 100 7.34 -4.65 -3.24
C LEU A 100 7.34 -3.12 -3.10
N SER A 101 6.17 -2.53 -2.82
CA SER A 101 5.97 -1.08 -2.75
C SER A 101 6.85 -0.41 -1.69
N ASP A 102 6.99 -1.02 -0.52
CA ASP A 102 7.83 -0.49 0.57
C ASP A 102 9.28 -0.27 0.12
N VAL A 103 9.80 -1.17 -0.73
CA VAL A 103 11.17 -1.03 -1.25
C VAL A 103 11.27 0.18 -2.17
N TYR A 104 10.28 0.38 -3.05
CA TYR A 104 10.24 1.52 -3.95
C TYR A 104 10.01 2.84 -3.19
N ALA A 105 9.20 2.83 -2.13
CA ALA A 105 8.98 3.99 -1.26
C ALA A 105 10.28 4.48 -0.59
N MET A 106 11.21 3.55 -0.31
CA MET A 106 12.54 3.89 0.21
C MET A 106 13.56 4.31 -0.87
N GLY A 107 13.15 4.47 -2.14
CA GLY A 107 14.04 4.77 -3.26
C GLY A 107 14.93 3.57 -3.67
N GLY A 108 14.58 2.37 -3.20
CA GLY A 108 15.30 1.13 -3.47
C GLY A 108 14.77 0.35 -4.66
N ARG A 109 15.45 -0.74 -4.99
CA ARG A 109 15.04 -1.72 -6.00
C ARG A 109 14.95 -3.10 -5.36
N PRO A 110 13.80 -3.82 -5.52
CA PRO A 110 13.67 -5.20 -5.06
C PRO A 110 14.70 -6.12 -5.73
N GLU A 111 15.20 -7.10 -4.97
CA GLU A 111 16.18 -8.09 -5.45
C GLU A 111 15.67 -9.52 -5.25
N VAL A 112 15.22 -9.83 -4.02
CA VAL A 112 14.81 -11.18 -3.63
C VAL A 112 13.54 -11.12 -2.79
N CYS A 113 12.60 -12.05 -3.10
CA CYS A 113 11.37 -12.25 -2.38
C CYS A 113 11.28 -13.66 -1.79
N LEU A 114 10.70 -13.77 -0.60
CA LEU A 114 10.27 -15.02 0.01
C LEU A 114 8.75 -14.97 0.21
N ALA A 115 8.04 -15.99 -0.31
CA ALA A 115 6.60 -16.09 -0.18
C ALA A 115 6.18 -16.49 1.25
N ILE A 116 5.12 -15.89 1.76
CA ILE A 116 4.44 -16.25 3.00
C ILE A 116 3.05 -16.70 2.62
N LEU A 117 2.73 -17.98 2.85
CA LEU A 117 1.45 -18.58 2.47
C LEU A 117 0.83 -19.33 3.65
N ALA A 118 -0.26 -18.82 4.19
CA ALA A 118 -1.18 -19.57 5.04
C ALA A 118 -2.35 -20.01 4.17
N PHE A 119 -2.54 -21.32 3.99
CA PHE A 119 -3.46 -21.87 3.01
C PHE A 119 -4.43 -22.89 3.64
N PRO A 120 -5.76 -22.69 3.51
CA PRO A 120 -6.76 -23.61 4.05
C PRO A 120 -6.94 -24.83 3.12
N SER A 121 -6.02 -25.77 3.23
CA SER A 121 -5.91 -26.93 2.33
C SER A 121 -7.14 -27.86 2.32
N GLN A 122 -7.95 -27.81 3.39
CA GLN A 122 -9.17 -28.61 3.51
C GLN A 122 -10.38 -27.97 2.80
N THR A 123 -10.35 -26.68 2.51
CA THR A 123 -11.50 -25.93 1.98
C THR A 123 -11.25 -25.30 0.61
N LEU A 124 -10.00 -25.04 0.26
CA LEU A 124 -9.63 -24.47 -1.03
C LEU A 124 -8.84 -25.50 -1.87
N PRO A 125 -9.17 -25.65 -3.16
CA PRO A 125 -8.43 -26.55 -4.05
C PRO A 125 -7.01 -26.00 -4.33
N GLU A 126 -6.07 -26.90 -4.57
CA GLU A 126 -4.67 -26.60 -4.89
C GLU A 126 -4.52 -25.55 -6.00
N LYS A 127 -5.41 -25.58 -7.00
CA LYS A 127 -5.42 -24.60 -8.12
C LYS A 127 -5.47 -23.16 -7.64
N VAL A 128 -6.14 -22.86 -6.53
CA VAL A 128 -6.18 -21.50 -5.94
C VAL A 128 -4.78 -21.06 -5.53
N ALA A 129 -4.00 -21.94 -4.89
CA ALA A 129 -2.62 -21.66 -4.52
C ALA A 129 -1.72 -21.47 -5.75
N VAL A 130 -1.89 -22.31 -6.78
CA VAL A 130 -1.14 -22.21 -8.05
C VAL A 130 -1.43 -20.87 -8.73
N ASP A 131 -2.70 -20.50 -8.93
CA ASP A 131 -3.08 -19.26 -9.59
C ASP A 131 -2.60 -18.04 -8.81
N LEU A 132 -2.71 -18.06 -7.48
CA LEU A 132 -2.24 -17.00 -6.58
C LEU A 132 -0.72 -16.80 -6.71
N LEU A 133 0.05 -17.89 -6.59
CA LEU A 133 1.51 -17.82 -6.73
C LEU A 133 1.93 -17.38 -8.13
N GLN A 134 1.21 -17.81 -9.18
CA GLN A 134 1.49 -17.37 -10.54
C GLN A 134 1.28 -15.85 -10.70
N GLY A 135 0.18 -15.30 -10.13
CA GLY A 135 -0.05 -13.86 -10.12
C GLY A 135 1.06 -13.08 -9.42
N ALA A 136 1.54 -13.59 -8.29
CA ALA A 136 2.68 -12.99 -7.59
C ALA A 136 3.99 -13.08 -8.43
N CYS A 137 4.27 -14.23 -9.04
CA CYS A 137 5.45 -14.44 -9.88
C CYS A 137 5.46 -13.49 -11.09
N ASP A 138 4.31 -13.25 -11.72
CA ASP A 138 4.20 -12.32 -12.84
C ASP A 138 4.67 -10.90 -12.44
N VAL A 139 4.22 -10.40 -11.28
CA VAL A 139 4.60 -9.07 -10.74
C VAL A 139 6.05 -9.03 -10.25
N ILE A 140 6.54 -10.10 -9.59
CA ILE A 140 7.94 -10.20 -9.16
C ILE A 140 8.88 -10.17 -10.38
N SER A 141 8.48 -10.85 -11.47
CA SER A 141 9.23 -10.83 -12.73
C SER A 141 9.27 -9.43 -13.37
N GLU A 142 8.14 -8.69 -13.35
CA GLU A 142 8.08 -7.29 -13.80
C GLU A 142 9.03 -6.41 -12.97
N ALA A 143 9.10 -6.62 -11.64
CA ALA A 143 10.03 -5.94 -10.75
C ALA A 143 11.50 -6.35 -10.96
N LYS A 144 11.78 -7.33 -11.83
CA LYS A 144 13.12 -7.91 -12.06
C LYS A 144 13.74 -8.49 -10.79
N ALA A 145 12.92 -8.92 -9.85
CA ALA A 145 13.32 -9.59 -8.61
C ALA A 145 13.21 -11.13 -8.74
N ALA A 146 13.81 -11.85 -7.82
CA ALA A 146 13.75 -13.31 -7.77
C ALA A 146 12.83 -13.79 -6.64
N LEU A 147 11.94 -14.74 -6.93
CA LEU A 147 11.27 -15.52 -5.89
C LEU A 147 12.18 -16.68 -5.49
N ALA A 148 12.80 -16.63 -4.31
CA ALA A 148 13.82 -17.59 -3.86
C ALA A 148 13.27 -18.71 -2.96
N GLY A 149 11.95 -18.77 -2.76
CA GLY A 149 11.29 -19.72 -1.88
C GLY A 149 10.30 -19.06 -0.95
N GLY A 150 10.17 -19.56 0.26
CA GLY A 150 9.25 -19.01 1.25
C GLY A 150 8.88 -20.01 2.32
N HIS A 151 7.78 -19.75 3.03
CA HIS A 151 7.23 -20.64 4.04
C HIS A 151 5.71 -20.76 3.89
N SER A 152 5.19 -21.96 4.06
CA SER A 152 3.76 -22.24 4.02
C SER A 152 3.30 -22.97 5.27
N ILE A 153 2.09 -22.65 5.72
CA ILE A 153 1.39 -23.34 6.81
C ILE A 153 -0.03 -23.69 6.38
N ASP A 154 -0.56 -24.80 6.91
CA ASP A 154 -2.00 -25.09 6.85
C ASP A 154 -2.72 -24.21 7.90
N ASP A 155 -3.70 -23.41 7.49
CA ASP A 155 -4.39 -22.43 8.35
C ASP A 155 -5.82 -22.26 7.83
N ASP A 156 -6.77 -22.10 8.71
CA ASP A 156 -8.21 -21.97 8.35
C ASP A 156 -8.50 -20.70 7.50
N THR A 157 -7.57 -19.77 7.42
CA THR A 157 -7.77 -18.49 6.71
C THR A 157 -6.64 -18.24 5.72
N LEU A 158 -6.97 -18.10 4.43
CA LEU A 158 -6.00 -17.75 3.41
C LEU A 158 -5.33 -16.41 3.73
N LYS A 159 -3.99 -16.40 3.81
CA LYS A 159 -3.15 -15.22 3.92
C LYS A 159 -1.97 -15.38 2.96
N PHE A 160 -1.64 -14.32 2.26
CA PHE A 160 -0.51 -14.32 1.34
C PHE A 160 0.19 -12.98 1.32
N GLY A 161 1.48 -13.02 1.11
CA GLY A 161 2.35 -11.88 0.90
C GLY A 161 3.80 -12.27 0.76
N LEU A 162 4.68 -11.29 0.87
CA LEU A 162 6.11 -11.48 0.65
C LEU A 162 6.91 -10.86 1.80
N SER A 163 8.03 -11.49 2.13
CA SER A 163 9.19 -10.80 2.68
C SER A 163 10.08 -10.39 1.51
N VAL A 164 10.46 -9.11 1.46
CA VAL A 164 11.21 -8.54 0.35
C VAL A 164 12.53 -7.99 0.84
N THR A 165 13.60 -8.38 0.16
CA THR A 165 14.93 -7.78 0.27
C THR A 165 15.18 -6.96 -1.00
N GLY A 166 15.44 -5.67 -0.82
CA GLY A 166 15.89 -4.78 -1.88
C GLY A 166 17.24 -4.16 -1.55
N ARG A 167 17.72 -3.32 -2.43
CA ARG A 167 18.93 -2.52 -2.22
C ARG A 167 18.71 -1.05 -2.54
N VAL A 168 19.46 -0.19 -1.84
CA VAL A 168 19.51 1.24 -2.06
C VAL A 168 20.92 1.75 -1.78
N HIS A 169 21.33 2.87 -2.39
CA HIS A 169 22.55 3.56 -1.97
C HIS A 169 22.29 4.28 -0.65
N PRO A 170 23.18 4.17 0.38
CA PRO A 170 22.95 4.76 1.70
C PRO A 170 22.66 6.26 1.69
N ASP A 171 23.23 7.01 0.73
CA ASP A 171 23.04 8.46 0.61
C ASP A 171 21.82 8.86 -0.23
N ARG A 172 21.08 7.90 -0.81
CA ARG A 172 19.94 8.11 -1.73
C ARG A 172 18.63 7.53 -1.20
N ILE A 173 18.53 7.34 0.12
CA ILE A 173 17.35 6.78 0.76
C ILE A 173 16.27 7.86 0.82
N TRP A 174 15.08 7.53 0.34
CA TRP A 174 13.87 8.32 0.55
C TRP A 174 13.27 7.91 1.90
N THR A 175 13.14 8.84 2.81
CA THR A 175 12.62 8.58 4.15
C THR A 175 11.49 9.56 4.48
N ASN A 176 10.66 9.22 5.44
CA ASN A 176 9.56 10.08 5.90
C ASN A 176 10.03 11.43 6.48
N HIS A 177 11.26 11.51 7.01
CA HIS A 177 11.73 12.67 7.79
C HIS A 177 12.54 13.72 7.01
N LYS A 178 12.59 13.62 5.68
CA LYS A 178 13.42 14.50 4.84
C LYS A 178 12.64 15.51 4.00
N ALA A 179 11.30 15.59 4.11
CA ALA A 179 10.52 16.60 3.40
C ALA A 179 10.94 18.02 3.83
N GLN A 180 11.02 18.94 2.88
CA GLN A 180 11.55 20.28 3.08
C GLN A 180 10.48 21.35 2.81
N ILE A 181 10.54 22.46 3.56
CA ILE A 181 9.67 23.61 3.33
C ILE A 181 9.88 24.13 1.89
N GLY A 182 8.79 24.30 1.16
CA GLY A 182 8.79 24.70 -0.25
C GLY A 182 8.72 23.55 -1.23
N ASP A 183 8.81 22.30 -0.78
CA ASP A 183 8.58 21.13 -1.64
C ASP A 183 7.17 21.12 -2.21
N ALA A 184 7.04 20.53 -3.39
CA ALA A 184 5.77 20.12 -3.97
C ALA A 184 5.45 18.67 -3.60
N LEU A 185 4.16 18.36 -3.43
CA LEU A 185 3.68 17.02 -3.10
C LEU A 185 3.05 16.37 -4.32
N ILE A 186 3.50 15.15 -4.66
CA ILE A 186 2.95 14.36 -5.78
C ILE A 186 2.32 13.08 -5.20
N LEU A 187 1.11 12.73 -5.67
CA LEU A 187 0.49 11.43 -5.44
C LEU A 187 0.42 10.67 -6.78
N THR A 188 0.94 9.43 -6.82
CA THR A 188 1.15 8.71 -8.08
C THR A 188 -0.03 7.87 -8.54
N LYS A 189 -0.90 7.40 -7.62
CA LYS A 189 -2.09 6.59 -7.93
C LYS A 189 -3.35 7.18 -7.31
N PRO A 190 -4.55 6.88 -7.85
CA PRO A 190 -5.83 7.32 -7.29
C PRO A 190 -6.13 6.69 -5.92
N LEU A 191 -6.97 7.38 -5.13
CA LEU A 191 -7.52 6.92 -3.86
C LEU A 191 -8.87 6.23 -4.07
N GLY A 192 -9.25 5.34 -3.13
CA GLY A 192 -10.57 4.74 -3.08
C GLY A 192 -10.59 3.21 -3.11
N THR A 193 -9.44 2.53 -3.09
CA THR A 193 -9.38 1.06 -3.17
C THR A 193 -10.11 0.37 -2.02
N GLY A 194 -10.14 0.98 -0.82
CA GLY A 194 -10.82 0.40 0.34
C GLY A 194 -12.35 0.38 0.18
N ALA A 195 -12.94 1.47 -0.29
CA ALA A 195 -14.38 1.55 -0.55
C ALA A 195 -14.79 0.59 -1.67
N LEU A 196 -14.00 0.53 -2.77
CA LEU A 196 -14.27 -0.33 -3.93
C LEU A 196 -14.18 -1.82 -3.56
N THR A 197 -13.15 -2.23 -2.83
CA THR A 197 -13.00 -3.61 -2.38
C THR A 197 -14.01 -3.99 -1.27
N ALA A 198 -14.49 -3.01 -0.48
CA ALA A 198 -15.59 -3.23 0.45
C ALA A 198 -16.92 -3.47 -0.28
N ALA A 199 -17.18 -2.76 -1.39
CA ALA A 199 -18.35 -3.01 -2.24
C ALA A 199 -18.27 -4.39 -2.90
N LEU A 200 -17.10 -4.77 -3.44
CA LEU A 200 -16.87 -6.12 -3.97
C LEU A 200 -17.14 -7.21 -2.92
N LYS A 201 -16.57 -7.07 -1.73
CA LYS A 201 -16.76 -8.04 -0.65
C LYS A 201 -18.22 -8.18 -0.22
N ARG A 202 -19.01 -7.13 -0.28
CA ARG A 202 -20.45 -7.14 0.02
C ARG A 202 -21.32 -7.55 -1.16
N GLN A 203 -20.71 -7.92 -2.30
CA GLN A 203 -21.37 -8.33 -3.55
C GLN A 203 -22.25 -7.24 -4.18
N GLU A 204 -21.94 -5.97 -3.91
CA GLU A 204 -22.57 -4.80 -4.52
C GLU A 204 -21.80 -4.27 -5.75
N ALA A 205 -20.63 -4.85 -6.01
CA ALA A 205 -19.82 -4.65 -7.20
C ALA A 205 -19.18 -5.99 -7.61
N ASN A 206 -18.84 -6.12 -8.89
CA ASN A 206 -18.00 -7.20 -9.41
C ASN A 206 -16.59 -6.66 -9.73
N GLU A 207 -15.63 -7.56 -9.98
CA GLU A 207 -14.26 -7.16 -10.36
C GLU A 207 -14.26 -6.28 -11.64
N SER A 208 -15.14 -6.54 -12.60
CA SER A 208 -15.32 -5.70 -13.80
C SER A 208 -15.77 -4.26 -13.51
N ASP A 209 -16.52 -4.05 -12.42
CA ASP A 209 -16.96 -2.72 -12.02
C ASP A 209 -15.84 -1.87 -11.40
N ILE A 210 -14.79 -2.52 -10.90
CA ILE A 210 -13.63 -1.90 -10.25
C ILE A 210 -12.32 -2.17 -11.00
N GLU A 211 -12.36 -2.51 -12.27
CA GLU A 211 -11.22 -2.90 -13.10
C GLU A 211 -10.06 -1.89 -13.01
N SER A 212 -10.36 -0.59 -13.05
CA SER A 212 -9.35 0.47 -12.93
C SER A 212 -8.60 0.44 -11.59
N ALA A 213 -9.29 0.08 -10.50
CA ALA A 213 -8.68 -0.08 -9.19
C ALA A 213 -7.86 -1.37 -9.13
N LEU A 214 -8.34 -2.48 -9.71
CA LEU A 214 -7.58 -3.73 -9.80
C LEU A 214 -6.27 -3.52 -10.57
N TYR A 215 -6.35 -2.88 -11.75
CA TYR A 215 -5.17 -2.53 -12.52
C TYR A 215 -4.18 -1.67 -11.73
N SER A 216 -4.68 -0.66 -11.02
CA SER A 216 -3.84 0.21 -10.19
C SER A 216 -3.19 -0.55 -9.03
N MET A 217 -3.92 -1.46 -8.37
CA MET A 217 -3.39 -2.26 -7.25
C MET A 217 -2.34 -3.29 -7.69
N THR A 218 -2.44 -3.84 -8.90
CA THR A 218 -1.43 -4.77 -9.43
C THR A 218 -0.19 -4.06 -9.98
N LYS A 219 -0.27 -2.75 -10.24
CA LYS A 219 0.82 -1.96 -10.79
C LYS A 219 1.91 -1.69 -9.74
N LEU A 220 3.16 -1.96 -10.09
CA LEU A 220 4.34 -1.64 -9.27
C LEU A 220 4.48 -0.13 -9.02
N ASN A 221 4.97 0.25 -7.85
CA ASN A 221 5.34 1.63 -7.51
C ASN A 221 6.79 1.98 -7.91
N ASN A 222 7.27 1.45 -9.01
CA ASN A 222 8.64 1.51 -9.49
C ASN A 222 9.06 2.88 -10.07
N VAL A 223 8.67 3.96 -9.44
CA VAL A 223 8.98 5.33 -9.87
C VAL A 223 10.49 5.54 -10.04
N ILE A 224 11.32 4.96 -9.15
CA ILE A 224 12.78 5.08 -9.19
C ILE A 224 13.42 4.51 -10.48
N ASP A 225 12.73 3.60 -11.17
CA ASP A 225 13.22 3.00 -12.42
C ASP A 225 12.91 3.86 -13.66
N ILE A 226 12.02 4.83 -13.50
CA ILE A 226 11.52 5.71 -14.58
C ILE A 226 12.23 7.07 -14.55
N LEU A 227 12.57 7.53 -13.34
CA LEU A 227 13.16 8.85 -13.13
C LEU A 227 14.61 8.92 -13.66
N SER A 228 14.95 10.06 -14.26
CA SER A 228 16.34 10.45 -14.45
C SER A 228 17.05 10.60 -13.10
N GLU A 229 18.39 10.49 -13.09
CA GLU A 229 19.16 10.65 -11.86
C GLU A 229 18.92 12.00 -11.17
N GLU A 230 18.83 13.09 -11.95
CA GLU A 230 18.51 14.42 -11.44
C GLU A 230 17.15 14.46 -10.75
N SER A 231 16.12 13.88 -11.39
CA SER A 231 14.76 13.82 -10.82
C SER A 231 14.71 12.94 -9.56
N ALA A 232 15.42 11.82 -9.54
CA ALA A 232 15.49 10.94 -8.37
C ALA A 232 16.18 11.62 -7.17
N LEU A 233 17.22 12.45 -7.41
CA LEU A 233 17.89 13.23 -6.37
C LEU A 233 17.05 14.41 -5.86
N ALA A 234 16.08 14.87 -6.65
CA ALA A 234 15.16 15.94 -6.25
C ALA A 234 13.98 15.44 -5.40
N ILE A 235 13.86 14.13 -5.15
CA ILE A 235 12.89 13.58 -4.20
C ILE A 235 13.53 13.59 -2.81
N HIS A 236 12.96 14.38 -1.92
CA HIS A 236 13.47 14.53 -0.55
C HIS A 236 12.89 13.47 0.38
N ALA A 237 11.58 13.17 0.27
CA ALA A 237 10.91 12.19 1.09
C ALA A 237 9.84 11.43 0.29
N ALA A 238 9.55 10.20 0.69
CA ALA A 238 8.51 9.38 0.11
C ALA A 238 7.90 8.43 1.14
N THR A 239 6.65 8.04 0.91
CA THR A 239 5.95 6.94 1.57
C THR A 239 4.91 6.38 0.60
N ASP A 240 4.53 5.12 0.74
CA ASP A 240 3.38 4.58 0.01
C ASP A 240 2.09 4.77 0.81
N ILE A 241 0.98 4.91 0.12
CA ILE A 241 -0.33 5.10 0.75
C ILE A 241 -1.03 3.76 0.86
N THR A 242 -1.05 3.20 2.07
CA THR A 242 -1.65 1.90 2.35
C THR A 242 -2.72 1.94 3.46
N GLY A 243 -2.67 1.06 4.43
CA GLY A 243 -3.75 0.79 5.39
C GLY A 243 -4.19 1.95 6.27
N PHE A 244 -3.33 2.94 6.53
CA PHE A 244 -3.69 4.14 7.30
C PHE A 244 -4.40 5.22 6.46
N GLY A 245 -4.60 4.96 5.17
CA GLY A 245 -5.20 5.90 4.23
C GLY A 245 -4.30 7.10 3.95
N PHE A 246 -4.76 7.97 3.06
CA PHE A 246 -4.01 9.19 2.73
C PHE A 246 -3.75 10.06 3.97
N SER A 247 -4.76 10.21 4.83
CA SER A 247 -4.65 11.00 6.06
C SER A 247 -3.55 10.51 7.00
N GLY A 248 -3.48 9.19 7.23
CA GLY A 248 -2.51 8.60 8.17
C GLY A 248 -1.08 8.69 7.66
N HIS A 249 -0.83 8.30 6.41
CA HIS A 249 0.52 8.30 5.85
C HIS A 249 1.05 9.73 5.62
N SER A 250 0.23 10.64 5.09
CA SER A 250 0.64 12.05 4.93
C SER A 250 0.95 12.71 6.28
N MET A 251 0.13 12.44 7.31
CA MET A 251 0.38 12.92 8.67
C MET A 251 1.68 12.35 9.25
N GLN A 252 1.97 11.06 9.07
CA GLN A 252 3.21 10.43 9.54
C GLN A 252 4.45 11.07 8.91
N MET A 253 4.43 11.28 7.58
CA MET A 253 5.52 11.92 6.85
C MET A 253 5.70 13.39 7.27
N ALA A 254 4.63 14.16 7.44
CA ALA A 254 4.69 15.53 7.93
C ALA A 254 5.22 15.59 9.37
N GLN A 255 4.75 14.70 10.25
CA GLN A 255 5.20 14.60 11.65
C GLN A 255 6.69 14.23 11.74
N ALA A 256 7.15 13.24 10.97
CA ALA A 256 8.55 12.81 10.94
C ALA A 256 9.48 13.94 10.47
N SER A 257 9.03 14.72 9.49
CA SER A 257 9.76 15.88 8.93
C SER A 257 9.61 17.16 9.77
N LYS A 258 8.71 17.20 10.78
CA LYS A 258 8.41 18.36 11.63
C LYS A 258 7.94 19.59 10.84
N ILE A 259 7.08 19.36 9.85
CA ILE A 259 6.53 20.37 8.92
C ILE A 259 5.02 20.17 8.75
N SER A 260 4.36 21.05 8.01
CA SER A 260 2.97 20.93 7.61
C SER A 260 2.83 20.67 6.12
N PHE A 261 1.84 19.86 5.74
CA PHE A 261 1.41 19.67 4.35
C PHE A 261 0.13 20.47 4.10
N GLU A 262 0.13 21.28 3.04
CA GLU A 262 -1.07 21.89 2.47
C GLU A 262 -1.52 21.06 1.27
N ILE A 263 -2.72 20.50 1.32
CA ILE A 263 -3.28 19.63 0.29
C ILE A 263 -4.53 20.29 -0.29
N TYR A 264 -4.68 20.26 -1.61
CA TYR A 264 -5.87 20.74 -2.30
C TYR A 264 -6.75 19.56 -2.69
N TRP A 265 -7.97 19.53 -2.15
CA TRP A 265 -8.91 18.44 -2.38
C TRP A 265 -9.17 18.15 -3.87
N GLN A 266 -9.36 19.19 -4.68
CA GLN A 266 -9.65 19.09 -6.11
C GLN A 266 -8.52 18.42 -6.90
N ASP A 267 -7.30 18.39 -6.37
CA ASP A 267 -6.14 17.80 -7.02
C ASP A 267 -5.87 16.36 -6.60
N LEU A 268 -6.60 15.84 -5.58
CA LEU A 268 -6.49 14.45 -5.16
C LEU A 268 -7.11 13.52 -6.22
N PRO A 269 -6.31 12.65 -6.87
CA PRO A 269 -6.85 11.68 -7.81
C PRO A 269 -7.66 10.61 -7.08
N GLN A 270 -8.82 10.25 -7.63
CA GLN A 270 -9.71 9.23 -7.09
C GLN A 270 -10.32 8.38 -8.20
N PHE A 271 -10.66 7.14 -7.90
CA PHE A 271 -11.39 6.29 -8.84
C PHE A 271 -12.84 6.78 -9.01
N THR A 272 -13.39 6.65 -10.20
CA THR A 272 -14.70 7.23 -10.59
C THR A 272 -15.85 6.84 -9.67
N GLN A 273 -15.89 5.60 -9.20
CA GLN A 273 -17.00 5.09 -8.38
C GLN A 273 -16.77 5.26 -6.87
N THR A 274 -15.62 5.74 -6.43
CA THR A 274 -15.26 5.78 -5.02
C THR A 274 -16.26 6.58 -4.18
N MET A 275 -16.58 7.81 -4.59
CA MET A 275 -17.49 8.68 -3.82
C MET A 275 -18.90 8.08 -3.73
N HIS A 276 -19.38 7.43 -4.80
CA HIS A 276 -20.67 6.75 -4.80
C HIS A 276 -20.72 5.60 -3.76
N PHE A 277 -19.68 4.78 -3.68
CA PHE A 277 -19.66 3.70 -2.69
C PHE A 277 -19.47 4.21 -1.27
N LEU A 278 -18.68 5.27 -1.06
CA LEU A 278 -18.55 5.93 0.25
C LEU A 278 -19.89 6.50 0.71
N GLU A 279 -20.64 7.17 -0.16
CA GLU A 279 -21.96 7.71 0.14
C GLU A 279 -22.97 6.61 0.52
N LYS A 280 -22.89 5.44 -0.13
CA LYS A 280 -23.66 4.25 0.24
C LYS A 280 -23.20 3.54 1.51
N GLY A 281 -22.14 4.02 2.16
CA GLY A 281 -21.64 3.47 3.41
C GLY A 281 -20.79 2.19 3.27
N PHE A 282 -20.14 1.99 2.11
CA PHE A 282 -19.18 0.89 1.93
C PHE A 282 -17.85 1.25 2.59
N LEU A 283 -17.86 1.21 3.92
CA LEU A 283 -16.71 1.52 4.77
C LEU A 283 -16.11 0.24 5.36
N THR A 284 -14.80 0.24 5.49
CA THR A 284 -14.06 -0.77 6.24
C THR A 284 -13.92 -0.37 7.72
N LYS A 285 -13.54 -1.30 8.59
CA LYS A 285 -13.22 -0.95 9.99
C LYS A 285 -12.06 0.04 10.09
N ALA A 286 -11.15 0.02 9.11
CA ALA A 286 -9.98 0.91 9.09
C ALA A 286 -10.37 2.39 8.95
N HIS A 287 -11.45 2.75 8.25
CA HIS A 287 -11.90 4.15 8.15
C HIS A 287 -12.04 4.81 9.54
N ARG A 288 -12.77 4.16 10.46
CA ARG A 288 -12.96 4.70 11.82
C ARG A 288 -11.64 4.74 12.59
N ALA A 289 -10.81 3.71 12.48
CA ALA A 289 -9.52 3.65 13.15
C ALA A 289 -8.58 4.75 12.62
N ASN A 290 -8.56 4.98 11.32
CA ASN A 290 -7.76 6.02 10.67
C ASN A 290 -8.23 7.43 11.07
N ALA A 291 -9.55 7.66 11.11
CA ALA A 291 -10.09 8.93 11.57
C ALA A 291 -9.67 9.24 13.02
N LEU A 292 -9.79 8.26 13.94
CA LEU A 292 -9.34 8.40 15.32
C LEU A 292 -7.82 8.58 15.45
N TYR A 293 -7.04 7.90 14.59
CA TYR A 293 -5.57 7.99 14.60
C TYR A 293 -5.06 9.36 14.20
N THR A 294 -5.76 10.04 13.28
CA THR A 294 -5.41 11.35 12.74
C THR A 294 -6.14 12.51 13.42
N ASP A 295 -7.06 12.21 14.37
CA ASP A 295 -7.81 13.23 15.09
C ASP A 295 -6.88 14.26 15.74
N GLN A 296 -7.25 15.55 15.69
CA GLN A 296 -6.49 16.71 16.17
C GLN A 296 -5.12 16.94 15.50
N LYS A 297 -4.74 16.12 14.51
CA LYS A 297 -3.45 16.24 13.81
C LYS A 297 -3.61 16.70 12.38
N ILE A 298 -4.80 16.53 11.81
CA ILE A 298 -5.13 17.00 10.48
C ILE A 298 -6.29 17.99 10.55
N ASP A 299 -6.20 19.07 9.76
CA ASP A 299 -7.29 20.02 9.58
C ASP A 299 -8.07 19.68 8.30
N THR A 300 -9.32 19.31 8.48
CA THR A 300 -10.26 18.97 7.40
C THR A 300 -11.55 19.78 7.53
N THR A 301 -11.51 20.91 8.22
CA THR A 301 -12.69 21.73 8.54
C THR A 301 -13.40 22.29 7.30
N SER A 302 -12.66 22.48 6.20
CA SER A 302 -13.20 22.92 4.91
C SER A 302 -13.92 21.82 4.11
N LEU A 303 -13.83 20.56 4.54
CA LEU A 303 -14.32 19.40 3.80
C LEU A 303 -15.69 18.92 4.31
N SER A 304 -16.50 18.38 3.42
CA SER A 304 -17.71 17.62 3.78
C SER A 304 -17.34 16.28 4.42
N GLU A 305 -18.29 15.69 5.18
CA GLU A 305 -18.10 14.38 5.80
C GLU A 305 -17.75 13.29 4.77
N LEU A 306 -18.37 13.32 3.59
CA LEU A 306 -18.09 12.38 2.52
C LEU A 306 -16.64 12.52 2.00
N GLN A 307 -16.13 13.74 1.88
CA GLN A 307 -14.74 13.98 1.48
C GLN A 307 -13.74 13.48 2.54
N LYS A 308 -14.06 13.67 3.82
CA LYS A 308 -13.24 13.13 4.92
C LYS A 308 -13.15 11.61 4.89
N LEU A 309 -14.24 10.91 4.53
CA LEU A 309 -14.22 9.46 4.38
C LEU A 309 -13.18 8.99 3.37
N LEU A 310 -13.01 9.69 2.23
CA LEU A 310 -11.99 9.33 1.25
C LEU A 310 -10.57 9.47 1.81
N LEU A 311 -10.29 10.50 2.59
CA LEU A 311 -8.97 10.69 3.21
C LEU A 311 -8.61 9.56 4.16
N HIS A 312 -9.61 9.00 4.85
CA HIS A 312 -9.45 7.90 5.82
C HIS A 312 -9.60 6.51 5.18
N ASP A 313 -9.93 6.43 3.87
CA ASP A 313 -10.09 5.17 3.16
C ASP A 313 -8.76 4.41 3.11
N PRO A 314 -8.67 3.18 3.68
CA PRO A 314 -7.45 2.40 3.60
C PRO A 314 -7.18 2.01 2.15
N GLN A 315 -5.93 2.18 1.72
CA GLN A 315 -5.53 1.75 0.39
C GLN A 315 -4.82 0.39 0.47
N THR A 316 -4.96 -0.41 -0.56
CA THR A 316 -4.13 -1.59 -0.80
C THR A 316 -3.32 -1.33 -2.06
N SER A 317 -2.01 -1.50 -1.99
CA SER A 317 -1.08 -1.19 -3.08
C SER A 317 -1.35 0.21 -3.68
N GLY A 318 -1.57 1.20 -2.82
CA GLY A 318 -1.80 2.59 -3.23
C GLY A 318 -0.55 3.22 -3.84
N GLY A 319 -0.66 4.49 -4.21
CA GLY A 319 0.44 5.21 -4.84
C GLY A 319 1.48 5.72 -3.83
N LEU A 320 2.62 6.16 -4.36
CA LEU A 320 3.59 6.91 -3.56
C LEU A 320 3.13 8.34 -3.36
N LEU A 321 3.30 8.84 -2.14
CA LEU A 321 3.32 10.26 -1.82
C LEU A 321 4.78 10.71 -1.82
N LEU A 322 5.13 11.61 -2.74
CA LEU A 322 6.49 12.11 -2.93
C LEU A 322 6.55 13.59 -2.53
N SER A 323 7.54 13.97 -1.72
CA SER A 323 7.93 15.37 -1.47
C SER A 323 9.14 15.67 -2.34
N VAL A 324 8.99 16.63 -3.26
CA VAL A 324 9.98 16.89 -4.31
C VAL A 324 10.37 18.37 -4.35
N ASP A 325 11.63 18.69 -4.69
CA ASP A 325 12.03 20.06 -4.96
C ASP A 325 11.08 20.67 -6.02
N ALA A 326 10.41 21.76 -5.65
CA ALA A 326 9.41 22.40 -6.52
C ALA A 326 9.96 22.82 -7.90
N LYS A 327 11.27 23.08 -8.01
CA LYS A 327 11.92 23.40 -9.29
C LYS A 327 11.90 22.22 -10.27
N ASN A 328 11.89 20.99 -9.75
CA ASN A 328 11.89 19.74 -10.53
C ASN A 328 10.48 19.16 -10.76
N LEU A 329 9.43 19.75 -10.17
CA LEU A 329 8.05 19.25 -10.21
C LEU A 329 7.58 18.91 -11.64
N SER A 330 7.70 19.87 -12.56
CA SER A 330 7.22 19.69 -13.95
C SER A 330 7.97 18.57 -14.68
N LYS A 331 9.28 18.47 -14.47
CA LYS A 331 10.11 17.42 -15.05
C LYS A 331 9.76 16.05 -14.49
N ILE A 332 9.65 15.93 -13.17
CA ILE A 332 9.28 14.68 -12.50
C ILE A 332 7.90 14.20 -12.98
N LEU A 333 6.89 15.09 -13.00
CA LEU A 333 5.56 14.76 -13.49
C LEU A 333 5.57 14.32 -14.96
N GLN A 334 6.38 14.95 -15.81
CA GLN A 334 6.53 14.55 -17.21
C GLN A 334 7.12 13.14 -17.32
N GLU A 335 8.18 12.83 -16.56
CA GLU A 335 8.83 11.52 -16.59
C GLU A 335 7.90 10.40 -16.08
N ILE A 336 7.13 10.62 -15.00
CA ILE A 336 6.33 9.56 -14.39
C ILE A 336 4.94 9.37 -15.02
N ARG A 337 4.34 10.40 -15.65
CA ARG A 337 2.94 10.33 -16.14
C ARG A 337 2.70 9.34 -17.27
N GLU A 338 3.72 9.00 -18.04
CA GLU A 338 3.61 7.95 -19.07
C GLU A 338 3.26 6.59 -18.43
N HIS A 339 3.83 6.32 -17.27
CA HIS A 339 3.59 5.09 -16.52
C HIS A 339 2.52 5.24 -15.44
N PHE A 340 2.38 6.42 -14.84
CA PHE A 340 1.42 6.76 -13.80
C PHE A 340 0.50 7.90 -14.27
N PRO A 341 -0.49 7.62 -15.14
CA PRO A 341 -1.31 8.66 -15.80
C PRO A 341 -2.14 9.50 -14.81
N PHE A 342 -2.38 8.97 -13.61
CA PHE A 342 -3.08 9.66 -12.53
C PHE A 342 -2.15 10.44 -11.60
N ALA A 343 -0.83 10.44 -11.84
CA ALA A 343 0.11 11.20 -11.02
C ALA A 343 -0.21 12.71 -11.08
N ARG A 344 -0.38 13.32 -9.90
CA ARG A 344 -0.76 14.73 -9.77
C ARG A 344 0.06 15.43 -8.71
N HIS A 345 0.32 16.71 -8.94
CA HIS A 345 0.69 17.66 -7.91
C HIS A 345 -0.56 17.91 -7.06
N ILE A 346 -0.48 17.62 -5.76
CA ILE A 346 -1.63 17.65 -4.85
C ILE A 346 -1.51 18.68 -3.74
N GLY A 347 -0.38 19.35 -3.62
CA GLY A 347 -0.14 20.28 -2.54
C GLY A 347 1.32 20.67 -2.37
N SER A 348 1.63 21.32 -1.26
CA SER A 348 2.96 21.83 -0.94
C SER A 348 3.34 21.64 0.53
N VAL A 349 4.64 21.67 0.79
CA VAL A 349 5.20 21.60 2.14
C VAL A 349 5.38 23.01 2.71
N LYS A 350 4.91 23.22 3.94
CA LYS A 350 4.94 24.50 4.66
C LYS A 350 5.63 24.37 6.00
N GLU A 351 5.96 25.51 6.56
CA GLU A 351 6.36 25.58 7.96
C GLU A 351 5.24 25.05 8.87
N MET A 352 5.62 24.40 9.97
CA MET A 352 4.66 23.84 10.92
C MET A 352 3.87 24.95 11.61
N VAL A 353 2.58 25.04 11.29
CA VAL A 353 1.64 25.99 11.92
C VAL A 353 0.35 25.21 12.29
N GLY A 354 0.27 24.76 13.53
CA GLY A 354 -0.91 24.04 14.01
C GLY A 354 -0.92 22.55 13.62
N SER A 355 -1.68 22.20 12.58
CA SER A 355 -1.85 20.80 12.17
C SER A 355 -0.74 20.29 11.25
N GLN A 356 -0.43 18.98 11.30
CA GLN A 356 0.54 18.35 10.40
C GLN A 356 0.05 18.34 8.94
N VAL A 357 -1.24 18.19 8.72
CA VAL A 357 -1.83 18.23 7.37
C VAL A 357 -3.06 19.12 7.40
N CYS A 358 -3.13 20.06 6.45
CA CYS A 358 -4.28 20.90 6.22
C CYS A 358 -4.83 20.60 4.82
N VAL A 359 -6.10 20.19 4.74
CA VAL A 359 -6.74 19.90 3.45
C VAL A 359 -7.75 20.99 3.14
N TYR A 360 -7.53 21.69 2.05
CA TYR A 360 -8.38 22.78 1.58
C TYR A 360 -9.28 22.34 0.42
N ARG A 361 -10.47 22.92 0.36
CA ARG A 361 -11.47 22.64 -0.68
C ARG A 361 -11.11 23.32 -2.01
#